data_5a8076d8e672b562b77b62b78e2eb975
#
_entry.id   5a8076d8e672b562b77b62b78e2eb975
#
_cell.length_a   1.000
_cell.length_b   1.000
_cell.length_c   1.000
_cell.angle_alpha   90.00
_cell.angle_beta   90.00
_cell.angle_gamma   90.00
#
_symmetry.space_group_name_H-M   'P 1'
#
loop_
_entity.id
_entity.type
_entity.pdbx_description
1 polymer ?
#
loop_
_entity_poly.entity_id
_entity_poly.type
_entity_poly.pdbx_seq_one_letter_code
_entity_poly.pdbx_strand_id
1 'polypeptide(L)'
;MIRRAPEIKKDFDELWTYSHKPEIMQSTEKYVRYCTEVLRDCPEKIMAHIYVRHMGDLSGGQMIRRKVPGLGKMYKFDINKNAEYGVSFDSIQQLKDEIRLSIDSHYVYNDASTATENVNNVVYEARTCFGFATNLFKDMLAFLKRNEKRFGDGTTK
;
A
#
# COMPACT_ATOMS: atom_id res chain seq x y z
N MET A 1 -11.13 5.30 -8.22
CA MET A 1 -10.31 5.05 -7.02
C MET A 1 -9.91 3.57 -6.98
N ILE A 2 -8.63 3.28 -6.87
CA ILE A 2 -8.12 1.89 -6.86
C ILE A 2 -8.44 1.27 -5.49
N ARG A 3 -9.50 0.47 -5.41
CA ARG A 3 -9.84 -0.24 -4.16
C ARG A 3 -9.05 -1.53 -4.07
N ARG A 4 -8.23 -1.70 -3.02
CA ARG A 4 -7.37 -2.89 -2.84
C ARG A 4 -7.91 -3.89 -1.81
N ALA A 5 -8.66 -3.42 -0.81
CA ALA A 5 -9.14 -4.27 0.27
C ALA A 5 -9.89 -5.54 -0.17
N PRO A 6 -10.79 -5.51 -1.17
CA PRO A 6 -11.45 -6.73 -1.65
C PRO A 6 -10.48 -7.73 -2.28
N GLU A 7 -9.47 -7.25 -3.01
CA GLU A 7 -8.49 -8.12 -3.68
C GLU A 7 -7.50 -8.71 -2.67
N ILE A 8 -7.08 -7.93 -1.66
CA ILE A 8 -6.28 -8.41 -0.52
C ILE A 8 -7.04 -9.51 0.22
N LYS A 9 -8.34 -9.31 0.47
CA LYS A 9 -9.17 -10.32 1.13
C LYS A 9 -9.23 -11.62 0.32
N LYS A 10 -9.37 -11.56 -0.99
CA LYS A 10 -9.39 -12.74 -1.87
C LYS A 10 -8.08 -13.52 -1.81
N ASP A 11 -6.93 -12.82 -1.84
CA ASP A 11 -5.63 -13.48 -1.70
C ASP A 11 -5.46 -14.07 -0.30
N PHE A 12 -5.91 -13.37 0.74
CA PHE A 12 -5.89 -13.89 2.10
C PHE A 12 -6.74 -15.16 2.23
N ASP A 13 -7.98 -15.15 1.76
CA ASP A 13 -8.88 -16.30 1.83
C ASP A 13 -8.34 -17.52 1.04
N GLU A 14 -7.58 -17.27 -0.03
CA GLU A 14 -6.96 -18.33 -0.85
C GLU A 14 -5.72 -18.93 -0.19
N LEU A 15 -4.88 -18.08 0.41
CA LEU A 15 -3.56 -18.51 0.91
C LEU A 15 -3.59 -18.91 2.38
N TRP A 16 -4.52 -18.36 3.17
CA TRP A 16 -4.61 -18.65 4.60
C TRP A 16 -5.44 -19.89 4.86
N THR A 17 -4.77 -21.00 5.11
CA THR A 17 -5.40 -22.32 5.30
C THR A 17 -5.61 -22.69 6.79
N TYR A 18 -5.20 -21.82 7.71
CA TYR A 18 -5.34 -22.08 9.16
C TYR A 18 -6.73 -21.72 9.66
N SER A 19 -7.22 -22.46 10.67
CA SER A 19 -8.54 -22.26 11.28
C SER A 19 -8.66 -20.96 12.10
N HIS A 20 -7.54 -20.39 12.52
CA HIS A 20 -7.48 -19.15 13.30
C HIS A 20 -6.93 -18.00 12.44
N LYS A 21 -7.34 -16.77 12.73
CA LYS A 21 -6.79 -15.57 12.10
C LYS A 21 -5.34 -15.37 12.52
N PRO A 22 -4.49 -14.78 11.65
CA PRO A 22 -3.14 -14.42 12.03
C PRO A 22 -3.14 -13.38 13.14
N GLU A 23 -2.13 -13.45 14.00
CA GLU A 23 -1.89 -12.42 15.00
C GLU A 23 -1.56 -11.09 14.32
N ILE A 24 -2.15 -10.01 14.83
CA ILE A 24 -1.86 -8.66 14.32
C ILE A 24 -0.51 -8.21 14.86
N MET A 25 0.40 -7.85 13.97
CA MET A 25 1.73 -7.37 14.35
C MET A 25 1.67 -5.98 14.98
N GLN A 26 2.52 -5.70 15.95
CA GLN A 26 2.58 -4.42 16.66
C GLN A 26 2.78 -3.23 15.71
N SER A 27 3.61 -3.39 14.67
CA SER A 27 3.80 -2.37 13.64
C SER A 27 2.51 -2.06 12.87
N THR A 28 1.69 -3.08 12.61
CA THR A 28 0.37 -2.90 11.97
C THR A 28 -0.58 -2.11 12.87
N GLU A 29 -0.65 -2.45 14.15
CA GLU A 29 -1.48 -1.71 15.12
C GLU A 29 -1.06 -0.25 15.23
N LYS A 30 0.26 0.01 15.30
CA LYS A 30 0.81 1.38 15.34
C LYS A 30 0.44 2.16 14.07
N TYR A 31 0.51 1.53 12.91
CA TYR A 31 0.15 2.19 11.66
C TYR A 31 -1.34 2.49 11.57
N VAL A 32 -2.19 1.54 11.94
CA VAL A 32 -3.65 1.74 11.97
C VAL A 32 -4.01 2.87 12.93
N ARG A 33 -3.42 2.89 14.13
CA ARG A 33 -3.62 3.98 15.10
C ARG A 33 -3.21 5.33 14.52
N TYR A 34 -2.02 5.41 13.93
CA TYR A 34 -1.54 6.62 13.27
C TYR A 34 -2.52 7.11 12.19
N CYS A 35 -2.97 6.22 11.31
CA CYS A 35 -3.96 6.56 10.29
C CYS A 35 -5.28 7.07 10.90
N THR A 36 -5.72 6.47 12.00
CA THR A 36 -6.99 6.82 12.65
C THR A 36 -6.90 8.17 13.38
N GLU A 37 -5.82 8.42 14.09
CA GLU A 37 -5.65 9.59 14.94
C GLU A 37 -5.13 10.80 14.15
N VAL A 38 -4.03 10.65 13.43
CA VAL A 38 -3.34 11.76 12.75
C VAL A 38 -4.04 12.14 11.45
N LEU A 39 -4.43 11.15 10.65
CA LEU A 39 -5.06 11.45 9.36
C LEU A 39 -6.51 11.93 9.50
N ARG A 40 -7.18 11.64 10.62
CA ARG A 40 -8.47 12.24 10.94
C ARG A 40 -8.34 13.74 11.16
N ASP A 41 -7.30 14.16 11.88
CA ASP A 41 -7.10 15.56 12.26
C ASP A 41 -6.38 16.37 11.16
N CYS A 42 -5.65 15.69 10.26
CA CYS A 42 -4.92 16.26 9.13
C CYS A 42 -5.15 15.43 7.87
N PRO A 43 -6.36 15.47 7.27
CA PRO A 43 -6.72 14.60 6.15
C PRO A 43 -5.87 14.80 4.89
N GLU A 44 -5.26 15.96 4.72
CA GLU A 44 -4.33 16.26 3.61
C GLU A 44 -3.11 15.34 3.61
N LYS A 45 -2.66 14.86 4.77
CA LYS A 45 -1.55 13.91 4.89
C LYS A 45 -1.85 12.54 4.27
N ILE A 46 -3.14 12.18 4.15
CA ILE A 46 -3.53 10.90 3.57
C ILE A 46 -3.04 10.74 2.12
N MET A 47 -2.86 11.86 1.40
CA MET A 47 -2.39 11.83 0.02
C MET A 47 -0.97 11.25 -0.07
N ALA A 48 -0.09 11.54 0.89
CA ALA A 48 1.25 10.95 0.95
C ALA A 48 1.17 9.42 1.15
N HIS A 49 0.27 8.94 2.02
CA HIS A 49 0.07 7.51 2.24
C HIS A 49 -0.53 6.82 1.01
N ILE A 50 -1.52 7.43 0.35
CA ILE A 50 -2.09 6.93 -0.90
C ILE A 50 -0.99 6.82 -1.96
N TYR A 51 -0.18 7.87 -2.13
CA TYR A 51 0.93 7.87 -3.08
C TYR A 51 1.90 6.73 -2.80
N VAL A 52 2.47 6.67 -1.60
CA VAL A 52 3.49 5.67 -1.24
C VAL A 52 2.97 4.24 -1.42
N ARG A 53 1.76 3.95 -0.93
CA ARG A 53 1.19 2.60 -0.98
C ARG A 53 0.78 2.19 -2.39
N HIS A 54 0.03 3.04 -3.11
CA HIS A 54 -0.41 2.70 -4.46
C HIS A 54 0.74 2.67 -5.46
N MET A 55 1.68 3.60 -5.39
CA MET A 55 2.85 3.60 -6.27
C MET A 55 3.77 2.41 -5.98
N GLY A 56 3.87 1.98 -4.72
CA GLY A 56 4.55 0.75 -4.32
C GLY A 56 3.91 -0.47 -4.98
N ASP A 57 2.59 -0.60 -4.91
CA ASP A 57 1.85 -1.71 -5.49
C ASP A 57 1.89 -1.71 -7.03
N LEU A 58 1.74 -0.54 -7.64
CA LEU A 58 1.79 -0.36 -9.11
C LEU A 58 3.20 -0.59 -9.70
N SER A 59 4.24 -0.53 -8.89
CA SER A 59 5.63 -0.70 -9.32
C SER A 59 6.23 -2.00 -8.76
N GLY A 60 6.68 -1.99 -7.50
CA GLY A 60 7.28 -3.15 -6.83
C GLY A 60 6.32 -4.32 -6.68
N GLY A 61 5.03 -4.05 -6.46
CA GLY A 61 3.99 -5.07 -6.39
C GLY A 61 3.91 -5.95 -7.64
N GLN A 62 4.19 -5.40 -8.83
CA GLN A 62 4.22 -6.19 -10.06
C GLN A 62 5.38 -7.22 -10.08
N MET A 63 6.51 -6.89 -9.44
CA MET A 63 7.62 -7.83 -9.29
C MET A 63 7.32 -8.89 -8.22
N ILE A 64 6.73 -8.47 -7.11
CA ILE A 64 6.32 -9.37 -6.02
C ILE A 64 5.31 -10.39 -6.54
N ARG A 65 4.31 -9.95 -7.29
CA ARG A 65 3.27 -10.82 -7.87
C ARG A 65 3.83 -12.02 -8.63
N ARG A 66 4.98 -11.87 -9.28
CA ARG A 66 5.62 -12.95 -10.06
C ARG A 66 6.34 -13.98 -9.18
N LYS A 67 6.56 -13.66 -7.91
CA LYS A 67 7.38 -14.46 -6.98
C LYS A 67 6.58 -15.06 -5.83
N VAL A 68 5.39 -14.53 -5.53
CA VAL A 68 4.55 -15.04 -4.45
C VAL A 68 3.66 -16.19 -4.93
N PRO A 69 3.32 -17.16 -4.07
CA PRO A 69 2.33 -18.17 -4.38
C PRO A 69 0.94 -17.53 -4.57
N GLY A 70 0.06 -18.26 -5.26
CA GLY A 70 -1.30 -17.80 -5.53
C GLY A 70 -1.39 -16.86 -6.74
N LEU A 71 -2.57 -16.27 -6.93
CA LEU A 71 -2.85 -15.44 -8.10
C LEU A 71 -2.37 -13.99 -7.96
N GLY A 72 -1.96 -13.58 -6.75
CA GLY A 72 -1.51 -12.21 -6.48
C GLY A 72 -2.56 -11.16 -6.89
N LYS A 73 -3.82 -11.39 -6.52
CA LYS A 73 -4.97 -10.56 -6.92
C LYS A 73 -4.82 -9.13 -6.42
N MET A 74 -4.21 -8.96 -5.23
CA MET A 74 -3.93 -7.63 -4.67
C MET A 74 -3.02 -6.78 -5.57
N TYR A 75 -2.21 -7.40 -6.43
CA TYR A 75 -1.32 -6.70 -7.37
C TYR A 75 -1.87 -6.71 -8.81
N LYS A 76 -3.05 -7.26 -9.04
CA LYS A 76 -3.73 -7.21 -10.34
C LYS A 76 -4.61 -5.97 -10.40
N PHE A 77 -4.23 -5.02 -11.22
CA PHE A 77 -4.98 -3.80 -11.44
C PHE A 77 -5.80 -3.91 -12.72
N ASP A 78 -7.10 -3.73 -12.59
CA ASP A 78 -7.99 -3.56 -13.73
C ASP A 78 -8.07 -2.06 -14.04
N ILE A 79 -7.29 -1.63 -15.01
CA ILE A 79 -7.17 -0.22 -15.39
C ILE A 79 -8.40 0.29 -16.14
N ASN A 80 -9.26 -0.62 -16.64
CA ASN A 80 -10.46 -0.28 -17.39
C ASN A 80 -11.74 -0.30 -16.53
N LYS A 81 -11.65 -0.75 -15.29
CA LYS A 81 -12.81 -0.93 -14.41
C LYS A 81 -13.63 0.34 -14.13
N ASN A 82 -13.03 1.50 -14.33
CA ASN A 82 -13.69 2.79 -14.11
C ASN A 82 -14.13 3.45 -15.43
N ALA A 83 -14.11 2.75 -16.55
CA ALA A 83 -14.55 3.28 -17.84
C ALA A 83 -16.02 3.75 -17.81
N GLU A 84 -16.86 3.12 -16.98
CA GLU A 84 -18.26 3.55 -16.74
C GLU A 84 -18.38 4.97 -16.15
N TYR A 85 -17.32 5.46 -15.48
CA TYR A 85 -17.23 6.83 -14.94
C TYR A 85 -16.44 7.78 -15.87
N GLY A 86 -16.23 7.39 -17.13
CA GLY A 86 -15.46 8.18 -18.09
C GLY A 86 -13.94 8.20 -17.83
N VAL A 87 -13.44 7.34 -16.96
CA VAL A 87 -12.00 7.25 -16.63
C VAL A 87 -11.49 5.89 -17.08
N SER A 88 -10.62 5.89 -18.08
CA SER A 88 -9.90 4.70 -18.54
C SER A 88 -8.42 5.03 -18.71
N PHE A 89 -7.57 4.03 -18.56
CA PHE A 89 -6.13 4.16 -18.72
C PHE A 89 -5.65 3.10 -19.70
N ASP A 90 -4.74 3.49 -20.60
CA ASP A 90 -4.16 2.58 -21.58
C ASP A 90 -3.08 1.69 -20.99
N SER A 91 -2.49 2.11 -19.88
CA SER A 91 -1.41 1.40 -19.20
C SER A 91 -1.31 1.73 -17.72
N ILE A 92 -0.63 0.85 -16.96
CA ILE A 92 -0.24 1.13 -15.57
C ILE A 92 0.64 2.37 -15.49
N GLN A 93 1.47 2.64 -16.49
CA GLN A 93 2.31 3.83 -16.50
C GLN A 93 1.46 5.11 -16.58
N GLN A 94 0.48 5.15 -17.46
CA GLN A 94 -0.44 6.29 -17.54
C GLN A 94 -1.18 6.50 -16.22
N LEU A 95 -1.69 5.44 -15.58
CA LEU A 95 -2.31 5.55 -14.27
C LEU A 95 -1.37 6.14 -13.21
N LYS A 96 -0.09 5.74 -13.23
CA LYS A 96 0.92 6.29 -12.31
C LYS A 96 1.17 7.77 -12.55
N ASP A 97 1.21 8.18 -13.80
CA ASP A 97 1.46 9.58 -14.18
C ASP A 97 0.26 10.46 -13.82
N GLU A 98 -0.96 9.97 -14.00
CA GLU A 98 -2.18 10.67 -13.55
C GLU A 98 -2.24 10.82 -12.02
N ILE A 99 -1.83 9.79 -11.27
CA ILE A 99 -1.73 9.90 -9.80
C ILE A 99 -0.74 11.01 -9.41
N ARG A 100 0.43 11.09 -10.07
CA ARG A 100 1.42 12.14 -9.80
C ARG A 100 0.87 13.51 -10.13
N LEU A 101 0.32 13.68 -11.33
CA LEU A 101 -0.27 14.94 -11.77
C LEU A 101 -1.39 15.41 -10.83
N SER A 102 -2.24 14.50 -10.37
CA SER A 102 -3.32 14.85 -9.44
C SER A 102 -2.79 15.35 -8.10
N ILE A 103 -1.71 14.73 -7.58
CA ILE A 103 -1.08 15.15 -6.34
C ILE A 103 -0.37 16.49 -6.53
N ASP A 104 0.42 16.64 -7.59
CA ASP A 104 1.15 17.88 -7.89
C ASP A 104 0.17 19.03 -8.07
N SER A 105 -0.92 18.82 -8.79
CA SER A 105 -1.97 19.83 -8.98
C SER A 105 -2.61 20.24 -7.65
N HIS A 106 -2.87 19.29 -6.76
CA HIS A 106 -3.50 19.59 -5.47
C HIS A 106 -2.62 20.47 -4.58
N TYR A 107 -1.30 20.25 -4.58
CA TYR A 107 -0.38 20.95 -3.67
C TYR A 107 0.25 22.21 -4.26
N VAL A 108 0.39 22.30 -5.59
CA VAL A 108 1.04 23.45 -6.25
C VAL A 108 0.05 24.57 -6.56
N TYR A 109 -1.21 24.24 -6.90
CA TYR A 109 -2.17 25.23 -7.39
C TYR A 109 -3.00 25.92 -6.29
N ASN A 110 -3.04 25.36 -5.08
CA ASN A 110 -3.92 25.90 -4.03
C ASN A 110 -3.39 27.19 -3.39
N ASP A 111 -2.08 27.39 -3.31
CA ASP A 111 -1.45 28.66 -2.93
C ASP A 111 0.06 28.62 -3.22
N ALA A 112 0.51 29.44 -4.16
CA ALA A 112 1.93 29.49 -4.54
C ALA A 112 2.84 29.96 -3.38
N SER A 113 2.31 30.72 -2.42
CA SER A 113 3.09 31.21 -1.26
C SER A 113 3.42 30.12 -0.26
N THR A 114 2.56 29.09 -0.17
CA THR A 114 2.71 27.94 0.75
C THR A 114 3.13 26.66 0.05
N ALA A 115 3.29 26.68 -1.27
CA ALA A 115 3.58 25.50 -2.08
C ALA A 115 4.83 24.73 -1.59
N THR A 116 5.90 25.44 -1.25
CA THR A 116 7.13 24.81 -0.75
C THR A 116 6.93 24.13 0.60
N GLU A 117 6.19 24.74 1.51
CA GLU A 117 5.87 24.15 2.82
C GLU A 117 4.98 22.91 2.65
N ASN A 118 3.97 23.00 1.80
CA ASN A 118 3.06 21.89 1.50
C ASN A 118 3.82 20.70 0.92
N VAL A 119 4.73 20.92 -0.04
CA VAL A 119 5.59 19.86 -0.61
C VAL A 119 6.48 19.24 0.47
N ASN A 120 7.10 20.04 1.33
CA ASN A 120 7.94 19.52 2.41
C ASN A 120 7.13 18.67 3.40
N ASN A 121 5.90 19.08 3.74
CA ASN A 121 5.01 18.33 4.60
C ASN A 121 4.61 16.98 3.98
N VAL A 122 4.30 16.94 2.68
CA VAL A 122 4.01 15.70 1.96
C VAL A 122 5.22 14.77 1.91
N VAL A 123 6.40 15.30 1.65
CA VAL A 123 7.65 14.52 1.63
C VAL A 123 7.96 13.95 3.01
N TYR A 124 7.80 14.75 4.06
CA TYR A 124 7.97 14.27 5.43
C TYR A 124 6.98 13.15 5.76
N GLU A 125 5.72 13.32 5.41
CA GLU A 125 4.68 12.33 5.65
C GLU A 125 4.90 11.04 4.84
N ALA A 126 5.38 11.15 3.60
CA ALA A 126 5.77 10.00 2.79
C ALA A 126 6.91 9.21 3.45
N ARG A 127 7.92 9.88 4.03
CA ARG A 127 8.98 9.23 4.82
C ARG A 127 8.42 8.51 6.04
N THR A 128 7.46 9.10 6.73
CA THR A 128 6.75 8.48 7.86
C THR A 128 6.06 7.18 7.42
N CYS A 129 5.36 7.21 6.29
CA CYS A 129 4.73 6.03 5.71
C CYS A 129 5.74 4.91 5.38
N PHE A 130 6.90 5.25 4.78
CA PHE A 130 7.99 4.29 4.57
C PHE A 130 8.55 3.73 5.88
N GLY A 131 8.64 4.54 6.92
CA GLY A 131 9.04 4.11 8.27
C GLY A 131 8.12 3.01 8.81
N PHE A 132 6.81 3.18 8.70
CA PHE A 132 5.83 2.15 9.08
C PHE A 132 5.98 0.87 8.26
N ALA A 133 6.16 0.97 6.93
CA ALA A 133 6.40 -0.19 6.08
C ALA A 133 7.68 -0.93 6.49
N THR A 134 8.76 -0.22 6.78
CA THR A 134 10.03 -0.79 7.23
C THR A 134 9.87 -1.54 8.56
N ASN A 135 9.12 -0.97 9.51
CA ASN A 135 8.86 -1.61 10.79
C ASN A 135 8.01 -2.88 10.63
N LEU A 136 7.03 -2.88 9.72
CA LEU A 136 6.27 -4.08 9.39
C LEU A 136 7.18 -5.20 8.86
N PHE A 137 8.09 -4.89 7.93
CA PHE A 137 9.05 -5.89 7.43
C PHE A 137 9.97 -6.43 8.54
N LYS A 138 10.41 -5.58 9.48
CA LYS A 138 11.20 -6.04 10.63
C LYS A 138 10.42 -6.99 11.52
N ASP A 139 9.17 -6.67 11.83
CA ASP A 139 8.28 -7.53 12.63
C ASP A 139 8.02 -8.87 11.92
N MET A 140 7.77 -8.84 10.61
CA MET A 140 7.59 -10.06 9.80
C MET A 140 8.84 -10.93 9.81
N LEU A 141 10.02 -10.36 9.62
CA LEU A 141 11.29 -11.10 9.68
C LEU A 141 11.54 -11.69 11.08
N ALA A 142 11.25 -10.93 12.13
CA ALA A 142 11.36 -11.43 13.51
C ALA A 142 10.36 -12.57 13.78
N PHE A 143 9.14 -12.47 13.26
CA PHE A 143 8.14 -13.54 13.35
C PHE A 143 8.60 -14.80 12.62
N LEU A 144 9.09 -14.69 11.39
CA LEU A 144 9.60 -15.81 10.61
C LEU A 144 10.76 -16.52 11.33
N LYS A 145 11.75 -15.77 11.82
CA LYS A 145 12.89 -16.33 12.58
C LYS A 145 12.43 -17.10 13.82
N ARG A 146 11.47 -16.56 14.58
CA ARG A 146 10.92 -17.25 15.78
C ARG A 146 10.16 -18.52 15.45
N ASN A 147 9.58 -18.60 14.27
CA ASN A 147 8.75 -19.72 13.82
C ASN A 147 9.43 -20.56 12.72
N GLU A 148 10.73 -20.42 12.50
CA GLU A 148 11.47 -21.09 11.43
C GLU A 148 11.31 -22.62 11.48
N LYS A 149 11.35 -23.22 12.68
CA LYS A 149 11.07 -24.66 12.88
C LYS A 149 9.65 -25.07 12.50
N ARG A 150 8.69 -24.14 12.56
CA ARG A 150 7.28 -24.39 12.30
C ARG A 150 6.94 -24.31 10.80
N PHE A 151 7.73 -23.51 10.06
CA PHE A 151 7.54 -23.29 8.62
C PHE A 151 8.67 -23.94 7.78
N GLY A 152 9.76 -24.41 8.41
CA GLY A 152 10.93 -24.97 7.74
C GLY A 152 10.76 -26.38 7.22
N ASP A 153 9.77 -27.15 7.70
CA ASP A 153 9.49 -28.53 7.24
C ASP A 153 8.49 -28.60 6.07
N GLY A 154 8.18 -27.47 5.46
CA GLY A 154 7.27 -27.37 4.30
C GLY A 154 7.93 -27.57 2.94
N THR A 155 9.18 -28.04 2.88
CA THR A 155 9.82 -28.48 1.64
C THR A 155 9.68 -29.98 1.51
N THR A 156 8.78 -30.36 0.67
CA THR A 156 8.62 -31.64 -0.05
C THR A 156 7.24 -32.26 0.14
N LYS A 157 6.34 -31.95 -0.75
CA LYS A 157 5.77 -32.98 -1.64
C LYS A 157 5.19 -32.31 -2.86
#